data_43e9d28b86c18136ae385b39f5772bde
#
_entry.id   43e9d28b86c18136ae385b39f5772bde
#
_cell.length_a   1.000
_cell.length_b   1.000
_cell.length_c   1.000
_cell.angle_alpha   90.00
_cell.angle_beta   90.00
_cell.angle_gamma   90.00
#
_symmetry.space_group_name_H-M   'P 1'
#
loop_
_entity.id
_entity.type
_entity.pdbx_description
1 polymer ?
#
loop_
_entity_poly.entity_id
_entity_poly.type
_entity_poly.pdbx_seq_one_letter_code
_entity_poly.pdbx_strand_id
1 'polypeptide(L)'
;VIEKTEAIVLRSVKYQESSLISTLFTEQLGRVSVIARGARKPKSRFAAMLTPGQIIETVFHHKETRSVQTLTEADYLVPLGSLRTDVQKLAIVTTLCELLLQLLHENDPNESLFNYLKTTIVWIERQEDISPSLFPYMQIRIADKIGFGLQADADTTGDRFLPGFLSIPTGTVGLYSVSDLASDPAAVRLTPGQLRFVLYSLLPAGSSALTVPLSEAECSQLIHYIDRYFAFHVDGIRPRKSDAIFEQLLYRS
;
A
#
# COMPACT_ATOMS: atom_id res chain seq x y z
N VAL A 1 19.63 22.35 -3.82
CA VAL A 1 18.45 23.07 -3.32
C VAL A 1 18.09 22.49 -1.96
N ILE A 2 17.50 23.29 -1.08
CA ILE A 2 16.89 22.81 0.17
C ILE A 2 15.43 22.56 -0.13
N GLU A 3 14.98 21.33 0.10
CA GLU A 3 13.59 20.92 -0.10
C GLU A 3 12.91 20.71 1.24
N LYS A 4 11.72 21.29 1.39
CA LYS A 4 10.83 21.07 2.53
C LYS A 4 9.53 20.47 2.00
N THR A 5 9.19 19.26 2.46
CA THR A 5 8.02 18.52 1.98
C THR A 5 7.48 17.57 3.05
N GLU A 6 6.20 17.24 2.94
CA GLU A 6 5.62 16.13 3.68
C GLU A 6 6.11 14.80 3.11
N ALA A 7 6.26 13.80 3.97
CA ALA A 7 6.72 12.49 3.58
C ALA A 7 6.10 11.37 4.43
N ILE A 8 5.88 10.22 3.80
CA ILE A 8 5.59 8.94 4.46
C ILE A 8 6.87 8.12 4.45
N VAL A 9 7.30 7.65 5.61
CA VAL A 9 8.49 6.79 5.73
C VAL A 9 8.13 5.38 5.26
N LEU A 10 8.77 4.91 4.19
CA LEU A 10 8.53 3.56 3.66
C LEU A 10 9.48 2.53 4.26
N ARG A 11 10.74 2.88 4.47
CA ARG A 11 11.77 1.97 4.96
C ARG A 11 12.91 2.74 5.61
N SER A 12 13.54 2.14 6.64
CA SER A 12 14.81 2.61 7.18
C SER A 12 15.78 1.47 7.41
N VAL A 13 17.02 1.68 7.03
CA VAL A 13 18.09 0.70 7.21
C VAL A 13 19.27 1.33 7.94
N LYS A 14 19.94 0.55 8.78
CA LYS A 14 21.15 0.97 9.48
C LYS A 14 22.27 1.20 8.47
N TYR A 15 22.97 2.32 8.61
CA TYR A 15 24.09 2.67 7.77
C TYR A 15 25.25 3.21 8.63
N GLN A 16 26.43 2.64 8.45
CA GLN A 16 27.60 2.93 9.29
C GLN A 16 27.27 2.81 10.80
N GLU A 17 28.06 3.42 11.69
CA GLU A 17 27.90 3.27 13.14
C GLU A 17 26.64 3.94 13.69
N SER A 18 26.27 5.13 13.20
CA SER A 18 25.24 5.95 13.83
C SER A 18 24.19 6.51 12.90
N SER A 19 24.25 6.22 11.59
CA SER A 19 23.34 6.77 10.59
C SER A 19 22.19 5.80 10.24
N LEU A 20 21.11 6.35 9.68
CA LEU A 20 20.05 5.63 8.97
C LEU A 20 19.99 6.12 7.52
N ILE A 21 19.76 5.20 6.59
CA ILE A 21 19.26 5.54 5.26
C ILE A 21 17.77 5.19 5.25
N SER A 22 16.94 6.18 4.95
CA SER A 22 15.49 6.04 4.89
C SER A 22 14.99 6.31 3.49
N THR A 23 14.07 5.46 3.02
CA THR A 23 13.31 5.70 1.80
C THR A 23 11.99 6.33 2.18
N LEU A 24 11.74 7.50 1.62
CA LEU A 24 10.57 8.32 1.86
C LEU A 24 9.72 8.34 0.58
N PHE A 25 8.41 8.34 0.72
CA PHE A 25 7.49 8.79 -0.32
C PHE A 25 7.07 10.21 0.03
N THR A 26 7.54 11.16 -0.75
CA THR A 26 7.29 12.59 -0.54
C THR A 26 6.15 13.06 -1.44
N GLU A 27 5.41 14.08 -0.99
CA GLU A 27 4.32 14.66 -1.75
C GLU A 27 4.80 15.26 -3.08
N GLN A 28 5.92 16.00 -3.05
CA GLN A 28 6.37 16.82 -4.18
C GLN A 28 7.42 16.15 -5.07
N LEU A 29 8.20 15.21 -4.54
CA LEU A 29 9.35 14.63 -5.24
C LEU A 29 9.22 13.10 -5.44
N GLY A 30 8.08 12.49 -5.06
CA GLY A 30 7.92 11.05 -5.16
C GLY A 30 8.82 10.29 -4.19
N ARG A 31 9.31 9.13 -4.62
CA ARG A 31 10.19 8.29 -3.78
C ARG A 31 11.61 8.83 -3.77
N VAL A 32 12.12 9.16 -2.57
CA VAL A 32 13.46 9.72 -2.34
C VAL A 32 14.16 8.95 -1.23
N SER A 33 15.45 8.70 -1.40
CA SER A 33 16.30 8.15 -0.34
C SER A 33 17.07 9.27 0.38
N VAL A 34 17.04 9.26 1.71
CA VAL A 34 17.74 10.24 2.54
C VAL A 34 18.64 9.56 3.57
N ILE A 35 19.79 10.17 3.86
CA ILE A 35 20.65 9.78 4.97
C ILE A 35 20.47 10.73 6.16
N ALA A 36 20.09 10.15 7.31
CA ALA A 36 20.01 10.84 8.60
C ALA A 36 21.26 10.51 9.41
N ARG A 37 22.22 11.43 9.42
CA ARG A 37 23.48 11.27 10.16
C ARG A 37 23.24 11.37 11.66
N GLY A 38 23.85 10.47 12.42
CA GLY A 38 23.70 10.44 13.88
C GLY A 38 22.30 10.03 14.37
N ALA A 39 21.43 9.54 13.49
CA ALA A 39 20.06 9.13 13.82
C ALA A 39 19.98 8.07 14.92
N ARG A 40 21.01 7.23 15.05
CA ARG A 40 21.07 6.14 16.04
C ARG A 40 21.80 6.51 17.33
N LYS A 41 22.21 7.77 17.48
CA LYS A 41 22.79 8.25 18.77
C LYS A 41 21.71 8.31 19.85
N PRO A 42 22.03 8.08 21.14
CA PRO A 42 21.04 7.95 22.22
C PRO A 42 20.07 9.13 22.37
N LYS A 43 20.47 10.34 21.99
CA LYS A 43 19.65 11.56 22.11
C LYS A 43 19.00 11.99 20.79
N SER A 44 19.12 11.16 19.74
CA SER A 44 18.56 11.52 18.43
C SER A 44 17.05 11.23 18.37
N ARG A 45 16.28 12.22 17.90
CA ARG A 45 14.84 12.06 17.63
C ARG A 45 14.57 11.34 16.30
N PHE A 46 15.52 11.32 15.38
CA PHE A 46 15.35 10.77 14.04
C PHE A 46 14.99 9.28 14.03
N ALA A 47 15.55 8.48 14.94
CA ALA A 47 15.30 7.04 14.95
C ALA A 47 13.80 6.70 15.08
N ALA A 48 13.07 7.45 15.92
CA ALA A 48 11.65 7.24 16.12
C ALA A 48 10.81 7.81 14.96
N MET A 49 11.21 8.94 14.38
CA MET A 49 10.52 9.58 13.26
C MET A 49 10.68 8.81 11.97
N LEU A 50 11.81 8.14 11.76
CA LEU A 50 12.13 7.39 10.56
C LEU A 50 11.70 5.91 10.66
N THR A 51 10.63 5.61 11.39
CA THR A 51 9.99 4.28 11.40
C THR A 51 8.98 4.16 10.26
N PRO A 52 8.87 3.00 9.58
CA PRO A 52 7.89 2.82 8.51
C PRO A 52 6.48 3.21 8.94
N GLY A 53 5.76 3.87 8.04
CA GLY A 53 4.39 4.35 8.25
C GLY A 53 4.29 5.72 8.95
N GLN A 54 5.38 6.26 9.52
CA GLN A 54 5.34 7.60 10.09
C GLN A 54 5.15 8.66 8.99
N ILE A 55 4.33 9.68 9.31
CA ILE A 55 4.08 10.84 8.45
C ILE A 55 4.82 12.02 9.08
N ILE A 56 5.77 12.56 8.34
CA ILE A 56 6.68 13.60 8.80
C ILE A 56 6.71 14.79 7.84
N GLU A 57 6.95 15.97 8.38
CA GLU A 57 7.49 17.09 7.62
C GLU A 57 9.02 16.94 7.62
N THR A 58 9.65 17.05 6.46
CA THR A 58 11.09 16.80 6.30
C THR A 58 11.76 17.90 5.51
N VAL A 59 13.01 18.21 5.90
CA VAL A 59 13.89 19.12 5.17
C VAL A 59 15.17 18.39 4.82
N PHE A 60 15.55 18.43 3.55
CA PHE A 60 16.79 17.80 3.09
C PHE A 60 17.44 18.59 1.94
N HIS A 61 18.75 18.38 1.79
CA HIS A 61 19.49 18.93 0.66
C HIS A 61 19.30 18.03 -0.56
N HIS A 62 18.52 18.48 -1.54
CA HIS A 62 18.31 17.79 -2.80
C HIS A 62 19.38 18.17 -3.83
N LYS A 63 19.99 17.14 -4.45
CA LYS A 63 20.89 17.24 -5.60
C LYS A 63 20.55 16.12 -6.58
N GLU A 64 20.19 16.47 -7.79
CA GLU A 64 19.82 15.52 -8.87
C GLU A 64 20.91 14.47 -9.15
N THR A 65 22.18 14.85 -8.94
CA THR A 65 23.33 13.95 -9.18
C THR A 65 23.56 12.92 -8.06
N ARG A 66 22.74 12.91 -7.01
CA ARG A 66 22.88 12.00 -5.89
C ARG A 66 21.65 11.11 -5.72
N SER A 67 21.88 9.81 -5.58
CA SER A 67 20.84 8.84 -5.26
C SER A 67 20.38 8.91 -3.79
N VAL A 68 21.22 9.41 -2.87
CA VAL A 68 20.88 9.56 -1.45
C VAL A 68 21.09 11.01 -1.02
N GLN A 69 20.02 11.66 -0.60
CA GLN A 69 20.01 13.05 -0.17
C GLN A 69 20.42 13.17 1.31
N THR A 70 20.76 14.35 1.79
CA THR A 70 21.12 14.55 3.20
C THR A 70 19.94 15.14 3.96
N LEU A 71 19.37 14.40 4.90
CA LEU A 71 18.33 14.86 5.80
C LEU A 71 18.92 15.84 6.82
N THR A 72 18.29 17.01 6.95
CA THR A 72 18.67 18.05 7.91
C THR A 72 17.70 18.17 9.06
N GLU A 73 16.39 18.12 8.76
CA GLU A 73 15.34 18.25 9.75
C GLU A 73 14.21 17.25 9.47
N ALA A 74 13.55 16.82 10.53
CA ALA A 74 12.31 16.07 10.47
C ALA A 74 11.50 16.34 11.73
N ASP A 75 10.18 16.51 11.55
CA ASP A 75 9.22 16.63 12.63
C ASP A 75 7.97 15.82 12.33
N TYR A 76 7.29 15.30 13.37
CA TYR A 76 6.03 14.60 13.18
C TYR A 76 4.96 15.54 12.64
N LEU A 77 4.34 15.18 11.54
CA LEU A 77 3.20 15.91 11.01
C LEU A 77 1.91 15.52 11.74
N VAL A 78 1.79 14.23 12.05
CA VAL A 78 0.65 13.66 12.76
C VAL A 78 1.16 12.69 13.84
N PRO A 79 0.60 12.72 15.06
CA PRO A 79 0.91 11.73 16.07
C PRO A 79 0.29 10.37 15.71
N LEU A 80 1.13 9.36 15.50
CA LEU A 80 0.75 7.99 15.15
C LEU A 80 1.24 7.04 16.26
N GLY A 81 0.65 7.18 17.46
CA GLY A 81 1.06 6.45 18.66
C GLY A 81 0.64 4.98 18.63
N SER A 82 -0.61 4.69 18.23
CA SER A 82 -1.16 3.34 18.21
C SER A 82 -0.52 2.47 17.12
N LEU A 83 -0.14 3.05 15.99
CA LEU A 83 0.64 2.36 14.94
C LEU A 83 1.93 1.69 15.44
N ARG A 84 2.48 2.15 16.55
CA ARG A 84 3.72 1.63 17.13
C ARG A 84 3.50 0.56 18.20
N THR A 85 2.31 0.50 18.77
CA THR A 85 1.97 -0.37 19.90
C THR A 85 0.98 -1.48 19.53
N ASP A 86 0.18 -1.24 18.51
CA ASP A 86 -0.77 -2.22 17.99
C ASP A 86 -0.13 -3.06 16.87
N VAL A 87 -0.06 -4.37 17.11
CA VAL A 87 0.65 -5.30 16.22
C VAL A 87 -0.06 -5.46 14.87
N GLN A 88 -1.41 -5.40 14.84
CA GLN A 88 -2.18 -5.53 13.60
C GLN A 88 -2.00 -4.28 12.73
N LYS A 89 -2.06 -3.09 13.32
CA LYS A 89 -1.80 -1.83 12.62
C LYS A 89 -0.37 -1.77 12.09
N LEU A 90 0.59 -2.18 12.90
CA LEU A 90 1.99 -2.24 12.48
C LEU A 90 2.18 -3.22 11.31
N ALA A 91 1.56 -4.39 11.35
CA ALA A 91 1.65 -5.38 10.28
C ALA A 91 1.09 -4.83 8.97
N ILE A 92 -0.13 -4.29 8.99
CA ILE A 92 -0.77 -3.78 7.76
C ILE A 92 0.00 -2.61 7.15
N VAL A 93 0.47 -1.66 7.95
CA VAL A 93 1.22 -0.51 7.46
C VAL A 93 2.63 -0.91 6.98
N THR A 94 3.27 -1.87 7.63
CA THR A 94 4.57 -2.38 7.16
C THR A 94 4.42 -3.08 5.81
N THR A 95 3.40 -3.92 5.65
CA THR A 95 3.10 -4.61 4.39
C THR A 95 2.74 -3.63 3.28
N LEU A 96 1.98 -2.58 3.61
CA LEU A 96 1.69 -1.47 2.70
C LEU A 96 2.98 -0.75 2.26
N CYS A 97 3.87 -0.43 3.19
CA CYS A 97 5.15 0.21 2.87
C CYS A 97 6.04 -0.67 1.97
N GLU A 98 6.07 -2.00 2.20
CA GLU A 98 6.81 -2.92 1.34
C GLU A 98 6.22 -3.02 -0.07
N LEU A 99 4.89 -2.98 -0.21
CA LEU A 99 4.22 -2.91 -1.51
C LEU A 99 4.61 -1.63 -2.25
N LEU A 100 4.51 -0.48 -1.59
CA LEU A 100 4.83 0.83 -2.17
C LEU A 100 6.31 0.93 -2.60
N LEU A 101 7.23 0.32 -1.86
CA LEU A 101 8.65 0.26 -2.26
C LEU A 101 8.86 -0.44 -3.61
N GLN A 102 7.98 -1.35 -4.00
CA GLN A 102 8.07 -2.07 -5.27
C GLN A 102 7.32 -1.35 -6.39
N LEU A 103 6.23 -0.64 -6.07
CA LEU A 103 5.38 0.02 -7.06
C LEU A 103 5.85 1.44 -7.43
N LEU A 104 6.51 2.16 -6.50
CA LEU A 104 6.89 3.54 -6.72
C LEU A 104 8.26 3.66 -7.42
N HIS A 105 8.34 4.54 -8.42
CA HIS A 105 9.60 4.91 -9.06
C HIS A 105 10.29 6.05 -8.30
N GLU A 106 11.62 6.15 -8.44
CA GLU A 106 12.40 7.24 -7.84
C GLU A 106 12.10 8.56 -8.56
N ASN A 107 11.96 9.63 -7.79
CA ASN A 107 11.70 10.99 -8.28
C ASN A 107 10.45 11.10 -9.18
N ASP A 108 9.45 10.26 -8.95
CA ASP A 108 8.17 10.28 -9.65
C ASP A 108 7.05 10.66 -8.67
N PRO A 109 6.65 11.94 -8.61
CA PRO A 109 5.63 12.40 -7.68
C PRO A 109 4.23 11.93 -8.10
N ASN A 110 3.44 11.51 -7.12
CA ASN A 110 2.03 11.20 -7.29
C ASN A 110 1.24 11.73 -6.10
N GLU A 111 0.80 12.98 -6.21
CA GLU A 111 0.08 13.69 -5.14
C GLU A 111 -1.22 12.98 -4.76
N SER A 112 -1.96 12.45 -5.75
CA SER A 112 -3.22 11.72 -5.50
C SER A 112 -3.00 10.46 -4.65
N LEU A 113 -1.94 9.70 -4.94
CA LEU A 113 -1.56 8.53 -4.15
C LEU A 113 -1.05 8.94 -2.77
N PHE A 114 -0.21 9.99 -2.70
CA PHE A 114 0.32 10.50 -1.43
C PHE A 114 -0.81 10.88 -0.46
N ASN A 115 -1.76 11.67 -0.92
CA ASN A 115 -2.89 12.14 -0.12
C ASN A 115 -3.82 10.99 0.29
N TYR A 116 -4.04 10.01 -0.59
CA TYR A 116 -4.77 8.79 -0.27
C TYR A 116 -4.09 8.00 0.86
N LEU A 117 -2.79 7.75 0.74
CA LEU A 117 -2.02 6.99 1.74
C LEU A 117 -1.95 7.72 3.08
N LYS A 118 -1.68 9.02 3.07
CA LYS A 118 -1.69 9.87 4.27
C LYS A 118 -3.02 9.77 5.01
N THR A 119 -4.14 9.94 4.29
CA THR A 119 -5.48 9.84 4.85
C THR A 119 -5.76 8.43 5.40
N THR A 120 -5.37 7.40 4.66
CA THR A 120 -5.58 6.00 5.04
C THR A 120 -4.78 5.63 6.30
N ILE A 121 -3.51 6.01 6.39
CA ILE A 121 -2.67 5.76 7.58
C ILE A 121 -3.24 6.48 8.80
N VAL A 122 -3.68 7.74 8.66
CA VAL A 122 -4.33 8.49 9.75
C VAL A 122 -5.65 7.84 10.15
N TRP A 123 -6.41 7.31 9.19
CA TRP A 123 -7.63 6.57 9.48
C TRP A 123 -7.34 5.27 10.24
N ILE A 124 -6.33 4.47 9.81
CA ILE A 124 -5.89 3.25 10.51
C ILE A 124 -5.50 3.55 11.97
N GLU A 125 -4.77 4.65 12.22
CA GLU A 125 -4.38 5.07 13.57
C GLU A 125 -5.59 5.17 14.52
N ARG A 126 -6.72 5.63 14.01
CA ARG A 126 -7.95 5.92 14.79
C ARG A 126 -8.87 4.72 14.97
N GLN A 127 -8.65 3.63 14.23
CA GLN A 127 -9.50 2.44 14.38
C GLN A 127 -9.16 1.67 15.65
N GLU A 128 -10.16 1.10 16.32
CA GLU A 128 -9.96 0.13 17.39
C GLU A 128 -9.66 -1.24 16.81
N ASP A 129 -10.39 -1.65 15.77
CA ASP A 129 -10.22 -2.92 15.08
C ASP A 129 -9.90 -2.71 13.60
N ILE A 130 -9.07 -3.56 13.04
CA ILE A 130 -8.70 -3.54 11.63
C ILE A 130 -9.44 -4.66 10.87
N SER A 131 -10.27 -4.27 9.90
CA SER A 131 -10.92 -5.24 9.03
C SER A 131 -9.88 -6.05 8.22
N PRO A 132 -9.99 -7.39 8.18
CA PRO A 132 -9.15 -8.22 7.32
C PRO A 132 -9.22 -7.84 5.83
N SER A 133 -10.33 -7.27 5.37
CA SER A 133 -10.52 -6.83 3.99
C SER A 133 -9.88 -5.47 3.66
N LEU A 134 -9.29 -4.78 4.65
CA LEU A 134 -8.69 -3.46 4.43
C LEU A 134 -7.48 -3.52 3.47
N PHE A 135 -6.63 -4.54 3.58
CA PHE A 135 -5.44 -4.61 2.73
C PHE A 135 -5.77 -4.85 1.25
N PRO A 136 -6.61 -5.85 0.86
CA PRO A 136 -7.02 -5.98 -0.54
C PRO A 136 -7.79 -4.74 -1.05
N TYR A 137 -8.55 -4.05 -0.20
CA TYR A 137 -9.15 -2.76 -0.56
C TYR A 137 -8.07 -1.72 -0.92
N MET A 138 -7.05 -1.57 -0.08
CA MET A 138 -5.95 -0.63 -0.36
C MET A 138 -5.20 -1.00 -1.64
N GLN A 139 -4.95 -2.29 -1.90
CA GLN A 139 -4.31 -2.73 -3.14
C GLN A 139 -5.09 -2.28 -4.38
N ILE A 140 -6.42 -2.48 -4.39
CA ILE A 140 -7.30 -2.06 -5.51
C ILE A 140 -7.23 -0.53 -5.70
N ARG A 141 -7.30 0.24 -4.61
CA ARG A 141 -7.24 1.70 -4.68
C ARG A 141 -5.87 2.23 -5.10
N ILE A 142 -4.79 1.55 -4.71
CA ILE A 142 -3.44 1.88 -5.15
C ILE A 142 -3.28 1.61 -6.63
N ALA A 143 -3.77 0.45 -7.13
CA ALA A 143 -3.74 0.13 -8.55
C ALA A 143 -4.37 1.23 -9.41
N ASP A 144 -5.53 1.74 -8.99
CA ASP A 144 -6.21 2.86 -9.65
C ASP A 144 -5.33 4.13 -9.68
N LYS A 145 -4.70 4.48 -8.56
CA LYS A 145 -3.90 5.71 -8.45
C LYS A 145 -2.55 5.67 -9.16
N ILE A 146 -2.04 4.49 -9.46
CA ILE A 146 -0.81 4.32 -10.25
C ILE A 146 -1.09 4.01 -11.73
N GLY A 147 -2.37 4.09 -12.16
CA GLY A 147 -2.73 3.96 -13.56
C GLY A 147 -3.05 2.53 -14.03
N PHE A 148 -3.11 1.56 -13.12
CA PHE A 148 -3.47 0.16 -13.39
C PHE A 148 -4.81 -0.21 -12.75
N GLY A 149 -5.79 0.71 -12.70
CA GLY A 149 -7.08 0.48 -12.08
C GLY A 149 -7.83 -0.70 -12.69
N LEU A 150 -8.43 -1.53 -11.84
CA LEU A 150 -9.36 -2.55 -12.29
C LEU A 150 -10.62 -1.89 -12.88
N GLN A 151 -11.27 -2.56 -13.81
CA GLN A 151 -12.45 -2.05 -14.51
C GLN A 151 -13.58 -3.07 -14.46
N ALA A 152 -14.78 -2.60 -14.10
CA ALA A 152 -15.97 -3.43 -14.18
C ALA A 152 -16.38 -3.62 -15.66
N ASP A 153 -16.73 -4.84 -16.04
CA ASP A 153 -17.34 -5.12 -17.33
C ASP A 153 -18.73 -4.46 -17.42
N ALA A 154 -19.09 -3.96 -18.61
CA ALA A 154 -20.30 -3.19 -18.85
C ALA A 154 -21.59 -3.96 -18.48
N ASP A 155 -21.57 -5.28 -18.63
CA ASP A 155 -22.71 -6.16 -18.32
C ASP A 155 -22.76 -6.62 -16.86
N THR A 156 -21.83 -6.15 -16.03
CA THR A 156 -21.75 -6.55 -14.61
C THR A 156 -22.81 -5.82 -13.79
N THR A 157 -24.04 -6.26 -13.89
CA THR A 157 -25.08 -5.92 -12.93
C THR A 157 -24.81 -6.68 -11.64
N GLY A 158 -24.79 -5.97 -10.51
CA GLY A 158 -24.43 -6.54 -9.21
C GLY A 158 -25.39 -7.62 -8.69
N ASP A 159 -25.61 -8.68 -9.44
CA ASP A 159 -26.34 -9.85 -8.97
C ASP A 159 -25.55 -10.50 -7.83
N ARG A 160 -26.14 -10.47 -6.65
CA ARG A 160 -25.49 -10.73 -5.35
C ARG A 160 -25.05 -12.19 -5.16
N PHE A 161 -25.42 -13.09 -6.07
CA PHE A 161 -25.28 -14.54 -5.88
C PHE A 161 -24.42 -15.23 -6.94
N LEU A 162 -24.02 -14.51 -7.99
CA LEU A 162 -23.21 -15.10 -9.06
C LEU A 162 -21.71 -14.92 -8.81
N PRO A 163 -20.90 -15.94 -9.10
CA PRO A 163 -19.45 -15.82 -9.08
C PRO A 163 -18.98 -14.88 -10.19
N GLY A 164 -17.81 -14.29 -9.99
CA GLY A 164 -17.18 -13.44 -10.98
C GLY A 164 -15.84 -13.96 -11.48
N PHE A 165 -15.21 -13.15 -12.32
CA PHE A 165 -13.83 -13.34 -12.75
C PHE A 165 -13.05 -12.01 -12.64
N LEU A 166 -11.74 -12.14 -12.52
CA LEU A 166 -10.77 -11.07 -12.73
C LEU A 166 -9.78 -11.52 -13.79
N SER A 167 -9.73 -10.80 -14.91
CA SER A 167 -8.68 -10.97 -15.91
C SER A 167 -7.38 -10.34 -15.45
N ILE A 168 -6.35 -11.13 -15.28
CA ILE A 168 -5.02 -10.61 -14.87
C ILE A 168 -4.40 -9.71 -15.96
N PRO A 169 -4.48 -10.03 -17.27
CA PRO A 169 -3.91 -9.17 -18.29
C PRO A 169 -4.61 -7.82 -18.47
N THR A 170 -5.94 -7.79 -18.35
CA THR A 170 -6.73 -6.59 -18.67
C THR A 170 -7.21 -5.80 -17.45
N GLY A 171 -7.22 -6.43 -16.26
CA GLY A 171 -7.84 -5.86 -15.07
C GLY A 171 -9.37 -5.82 -15.12
N THR A 172 -9.98 -6.51 -16.10
CA THR A 172 -11.44 -6.55 -16.23
C THR A 172 -12.06 -7.49 -15.18
N VAL A 173 -13.10 -7.00 -14.53
CA VAL A 173 -13.86 -7.71 -13.50
C VAL A 173 -15.30 -7.83 -13.94
N GLY A 174 -15.83 -9.04 -14.01
CA GLY A 174 -17.19 -9.29 -14.51
C GLY A 174 -17.84 -10.52 -13.91
N LEU A 175 -19.08 -10.78 -14.37
CA LEU A 175 -19.77 -12.02 -14.04
C LEU A 175 -19.11 -13.20 -14.74
N TYR A 176 -19.00 -14.30 -14.02
CA TYR A 176 -18.35 -15.51 -14.51
C TYR A 176 -19.23 -16.20 -15.57
N SER A 177 -18.66 -16.43 -16.76
CA SER A 177 -19.20 -17.41 -17.72
C SER A 177 -18.13 -18.45 -18.06
N VAL A 178 -18.56 -19.65 -18.45
CA VAL A 178 -17.64 -20.75 -18.82
C VAL A 178 -16.84 -20.38 -20.08
N SER A 179 -17.43 -19.57 -20.98
CA SER A 179 -16.77 -19.07 -22.18
C SER A 179 -15.63 -18.11 -21.90
N ASP A 180 -15.72 -17.31 -20.82
CA ASP A 180 -14.73 -16.28 -20.51
C ASP A 180 -13.42 -16.87 -20.03
N LEU A 181 -13.46 -17.92 -19.19
CA LEU A 181 -12.25 -18.65 -18.79
C LEU A 181 -11.61 -19.46 -19.91
N ALA A 182 -12.40 -19.92 -20.87
CA ALA A 182 -11.86 -20.62 -22.04
C ALA A 182 -11.09 -19.66 -22.95
N SER A 183 -11.47 -18.37 -22.95
CA SER A 183 -10.84 -17.32 -23.75
C SER A 183 -9.68 -16.61 -23.04
N ASP A 184 -9.64 -16.61 -21.71
CA ASP A 184 -8.57 -16.01 -20.89
C ASP A 184 -8.05 -17.01 -19.83
N PRO A 185 -7.01 -17.81 -20.18
CA PRO A 185 -6.43 -18.78 -19.24
C PRO A 185 -5.77 -18.13 -18.00
N ALA A 186 -5.51 -16.82 -18.05
CA ALA A 186 -4.94 -16.07 -16.94
C ALA A 186 -6.00 -15.50 -15.99
N ALA A 187 -7.27 -15.56 -16.36
CA ALA A 187 -8.36 -15.12 -15.50
C ALA A 187 -8.47 -15.99 -14.24
N VAL A 188 -8.82 -15.35 -13.14
CA VAL A 188 -9.09 -16.02 -11.87
C VAL A 188 -10.57 -15.92 -11.50
N ARG A 189 -11.10 -16.97 -10.89
CA ARG A 189 -12.49 -17.01 -10.44
C ARG A 189 -12.62 -16.29 -9.10
N LEU A 190 -13.64 -15.42 -8.99
CA LEU A 190 -14.03 -14.74 -7.77
C LEU A 190 -15.29 -15.38 -7.19
N THR A 191 -15.36 -15.50 -5.86
CA THR A 191 -16.62 -15.82 -5.18
C THR A 191 -17.61 -14.66 -5.36
N PRO A 192 -18.92 -14.86 -5.13
CA PRO A 192 -19.90 -13.76 -5.18
C PRO A 192 -19.55 -12.63 -4.17
N GLY A 193 -18.99 -12.98 -3.00
CA GLY A 193 -18.51 -12.02 -2.00
C GLY A 193 -17.33 -11.20 -2.53
N GLN A 194 -16.32 -11.86 -3.09
CA GLN A 194 -15.15 -11.22 -3.69
C GLN A 194 -15.51 -10.31 -4.86
N LEU A 195 -16.37 -10.77 -5.77
CA LEU A 195 -16.85 -9.94 -6.89
C LEU A 195 -17.49 -8.64 -6.36
N ARG A 196 -18.44 -8.77 -5.44
CA ARG A 196 -19.13 -7.61 -4.86
C ARG A 196 -18.16 -6.67 -4.15
N PHE A 197 -17.22 -7.22 -3.38
CA PHE A 197 -16.18 -6.44 -2.71
C PHE A 197 -15.35 -5.62 -3.71
N VAL A 198 -14.88 -6.27 -4.79
CA VAL A 198 -14.09 -5.59 -5.83
C VAL A 198 -14.93 -4.50 -6.48
N LEU A 199 -16.15 -4.79 -6.93
CA LEU A 199 -17.02 -3.80 -7.58
C LEU A 199 -17.29 -2.59 -6.67
N TYR A 200 -17.54 -2.80 -5.37
CA TYR A 200 -17.70 -1.69 -4.42
C TYR A 200 -16.41 -0.91 -4.21
N SER A 201 -15.26 -1.58 -4.26
CA SER A 201 -13.95 -0.91 -4.15
C SER A 201 -13.66 0.01 -5.34
N LEU A 202 -14.27 -0.22 -6.50
CA LEU A 202 -14.12 0.62 -7.69
C LEU A 202 -14.96 1.91 -7.64
N LEU A 203 -15.97 1.97 -6.78
CA LEU A 203 -16.82 3.17 -6.65
C LEU A 203 -16.01 4.35 -6.10
N PRO A 204 -16.35 5.61 -6.44
CA PRO A 204 -15.70 6.79 -5.89
C PRO A 204 -15.70 6.82 -4.35
N ALA A 205 -16.82 6.44 -3.72
CA ALA A 205 -16.97 6.27 -2.27
C ALA A 205 -16.73 4.81 -1.85
N GLY A 206 -15.68 4.19 -2.35
CA GLY A 206 -15.42 2.75 -2.27
C GLY A 206 -15.27 2.15 -0.88
N SER A 207 -15.25 2.95 0.20
CA SER A 207 -15.20 2.47 1.59
C SER A 207 -16.39 1.55 1.97
N SER A 208 -17.50 1.60 1.24
CA SER A 208 -18.61 0.64 1.37
C SER A 208 -18.18 -0.81 1.09
N ALA A 209 -17.10 -1.04 0.36
CA ALA A 209 -16.51 -2.35 0.18
C ALA A 209 -16.15 -3.02 1.52
N LEU A 210 -15.66 -2.26 2.49
CA LEU A 210 -15.27 -2.77 3.81
C LEU A 210 -16.45 -3.33 4.63
N THR A 211 -17.70 -3.06 4.22
CA THR A 211 -18.90 -3.63 4.83
C THR A 211 -19.32 -4.97 4.20
N VAL A 212 -18.68 -5.38 3.09
CA VAL A 212 -18.93 -6.67 2.46
C VAL A 212 -18.28 -7.75 3.32
N PRO A 213 -19.07 -8.72 3.84
CA PRO A 213 -18.49 -9.81 4.61
C PRO A 213 -17.67 -10.71 3.69
N LEU A 214 -16.39 -10.86 4.01
CA LEU A 214 -15.46 -11.81 3.40
C LEU A 214 -14.87 -12.67 4.51
N SER A 215 -14.72 -13.96 4.24
CA SER A 215 -13.92 -14.84 5.09
C SER A 215 -12.42 -14.48 4.96
N GLU A 216 -11.63 -14.87 5.96
CA GLU A 216 -10.17 -14.69 5.92
C GLU A 216 -9.54 -15.34 4.68
N ALA A 217 -10.02 -16.53 4.30
CA ALA A 217 -9.59 -17.22 3.10
C ALA A 217 -9.89 -16.42 1.82
N GLU A 218 -11.07 -15.78 1.73
CA GLU A 218 -11.43 -14.92 0.59
C GLU A 218 -10.57 -13.67 0.54
N CYS A 219 -10.24 -13.07 1.69
CA CYS A 219 -9.32 -11.93 1.77
C CYS A 219 -7.91 -12.32 1.31
N SER A 220 -7.36 -13.43 1.81
CA SER A 220 -6.05 -13.94 1.42
C SER A 220 -5.97 -14.26 -0.09
N GLN A 221 -7.01 -14.88 -0.65
CA GLN A 221 -7.10 -15.12 -2.09
C GLN A 221 -7.10 -13.82 -2.90
N LEU A 222 -7.88 -12.81 -2.49
CA LEU A 222 -7.93 -11.52 -3.17
C LEU A 222 -6.55 -10.85 -3.17
N ILE A 223 -5.86 -10.84 -2.03
CA ILE A 223 -4.49 -10.31 -1.95
C ILE A 223 -3.61 -10.98 -2.99
N HIS A 224 -3.64 -12.32 -3.02
CA HIS A 224 -2.84 -13.09 -3.97
C HIS A 224 -3.20 -12.79 -5.44
N TYR A 225 -4.48 -12.63 -5.77
CA TYR A 225 -4.92 -12.29 -7.13
C TYR A 225 -4.46 -10.90 -7.54
N ILE A 226 -4.55 -9.92 -6.64
CA ILE A 226 -4.10 -8.55 -6.91
C ILE A 226 -2.57 -8.48 -6.96
N ASP A 227 -1.84 -9.26 -6.15
CA ASP A 227 -0.38 -9.37 -6.25
C ASP A 227 0.05 -9.96 -7.60
N ARG A 228 -0.67 -10.97 -8.11
CA ARG A 228 -0.45 -11.48 -9.47
C ARG A 228 -0.74 -10.41 -10.54
N TYR A 229 -1.77 -9.61 -10.33
CA TYR A 229 -2.10 -8.49 -11.20
C TYR A 229 -0.97 -7.45 -11.22
N PHE A 230 -0.46 -7.03 -10.06
CA PHE A 230 0.70 -6.15 -9.99
C PHE A 230 1.94 -6.75 -10.66
N ALA A 231 2.23 -8.03 -10.41
CA ALA A 231 3.38 -8.70 -10.99
C ALA A 231 3.30 -8.85 -12.53
N PHE A 232 2.09 -8.82 -13.10
CA PHE A 232 1.89 -8.81 -14.54
C PHE A 232 2.17 -7.43 -15.16
N HIS A 233 1.77 -6.35 -14.46
CA HIS A 233 1.84 -4.98 -14.99
C HIS A 233 3.09 -4.21 -14.57
N VAL A 234 3.78 -4.64 -13.52
CA VAL A 234 4.96 -3.95 -12.96
C VAL A 234 6.12 -4.93 -12.85
N ASP A 235 7.20 -4.63 -13.55
CA ASP A 235 8.41 -5.46 -13.51
C ASP A 235 9.06 -5.47 -12.13
N GLY A 236 9.57 -6.64 -11.74
CA GLY A 236 10.37 -6.79 -10.53
C GLY A 236 9.58 -6.92 -9.22
N ILE A 237 8.27 -7.04 -9.28
CA ILE A 237 7.43 -7.36 -8.10
C ILE A 237 7.83 -8.72 -7.52
N ARG A 238 7.97 -8.77 -6.21
CA ARG A 238 8.36 -9.98 -5.44
C ARG A 238 7.47 -10.14 -4.22
N PRO A 239 7.34 -11.37 -3.67
CA PRO A 239 6.67 -11.57 -2.38
C PRO A 239 7.27 -10.65 -1.31
N ARG A 240 6.42 -10.03 -0.49
CA ARG A 240 6.83 -9.16 0.61
C ARG A 240 7.35 -10.00 1.77
N LYS A 241 8.33 -9.48 2.49
CA LYS A 241 8.87 -10.15 3.68
C LYS A 241 7.89 -10.19 4.84
N SER A 242 7.00 -9.20 4.88
CA SER A 242 5.95 -9.07 5.89
C SER A 242 4.76 -10.00 5.67
N ASP A 243 4.58 -10.62 4.48
CA ASP A 243 3.38 -11.40 4.15
C ASP A 243 3.09 -12.50 5.19
N ALA A 244 4.10 -13.28 5.59
CA ALA A 244 3.92 -14.37 6.55
C ALA A 244 3.46 -13.87 7.94
N ILE A 245 4.00 -12.73 8.39
CA ILE A 245 3.61 -12.11 9.68
C ILE A 245 2.23 -11.48 9.55
N PHE A 246 1.98 -10.81 8.44
CA PHE A 246 0.69 -10.19 8.12
C PHE A 246 -0.43 -11.25 8.12
N GLU A 247 -0.27 -12.35 7.42
CA GLU A 247 -1.23 -13.45 7.38
C GLU A 247 -1.46 -14.07 8.77
N GLN A 248 -0.40 -14.24 9.54
CA GLN A 248 -0.50 -14.80 10.89
C GLN A 248 -1.29 -13.89 11.84
N LEU A 249 -1.16 -12.57 11.70
CA LEU A 249 -1.77 -11.61 12.62
C LEU A 249 -3.21 -11.23 12.25
N LEU A 250 -3.54 -11.26 10.96
CA LEU A 250 -4.84 -10.81 10.47
C LEU A 250 -5.76 -11.94 10.01
N TYR A 251 -5.21 -13.14 9.69
CA TYR A 251 -5.94 -14.25 9.09
C TYR A 251 -5.79 -15.59 9.82
N ARG A 252 -5.24 -15.61 11.02
CA ARG A 252 -5.20 -16.79 11.89
C ARG A 252 -5.76 -16.43 13.25
N SER A 253 -7.07 -16.42 13.36
CA SER A 253 -7.79 -16.46 14.63
C SER A 253 -8.14 -17.89 14.98
#